data_5b93f5d4675ba1f7076c7994a7bfaf4c
#
_entry.id   5b93f5d4675ba1f7076c7994a7bfaf4c
#
_cell.length_a   1.000
_cell.length_b   1.000
_cell.length_c   1.000
_cell.angle_alpha   90.00
_cell.angle_beta   90.00
_cell.angle_gamma   90.00
#
_symmetry.space_group_name_H-M   'P 1'
#
loop_
_entity.id
_entity.type
_entity.pdbx_description
1 polymer ?
#
loop_
_entity_poly.entity_id
_entity_poly.type
_entity_poly.pdbx_seq_one_letter_code
_entity_poly.pdbx_strand_id
1 'polypeptide(L)'
;MRYKPELLPKDRLVVTGPVDKAGWNYSPLLGPLQRARFRLVHELIKGRKYGTILEVGYGSGVFLPDLATRCDTLLGVDVHPHPNEVTAALAAEGVSAHLYSASAEALPLESDSVDLVVSISVLEYVSDKAAAARELHRVLRKGGRLALVQPLSHWWLNAGLRVLTGENAAQYGKGREQLVPSMLELFSIVRRTRFPAWLPKALCVYEAVLLEVR
;
A
#
# COMPACT_ATOMS: atom_id res chain seq x y z
N MET A 1 8.11 21.19 -8.93
CA MET A 1 7.69 20.17 -9.89
C MET A 1 6.64 19.27 -9.23
N ARG A 2 5.53 18.95 -9.90
CA ARG A 2 4.50 18.10 -9.30
C ARG A 2 4.97 16.64 -9.34
N TYR A 3 5.07 15.95 -8.21
CA TYR A 3 5.48 14.55 -8.14
C TYR A 3 4.63 13.67 -9.06
N LYS A 4 5.29 12.85 -9.86
CA LYS A 4 4.69 11.82 -10.71
C LYS A 4 5.31 10.48 -10.30
N PRO A 5 4.50 9.49 -9.83
CA PRO A 5 5.03 8.19 -9.45
C PRO A 5 5.61 7.45 -10.66
N GLU A 6 6.72 6.76 -10.46
CA GLU A 6 7.26 5.78 -11.40
C GLU A 6 6.49 4.48 -11.24
N LEU A 7 5.82 4.04 -12.30
CA LEU A 7 4.96 2.85 -12.27
C LEU A 7 5.48 1.81 -13.26
N LEU A 8 5.36 0.53 -12.90
CA LEU A 8 5.60 -0.56 -13.83
C LEU A 8 4.71 -0.39 -15.07
N PRO A 9 5.24 -0.47 -16.31
CA PRO A 9 4.46 -0.27 -17.53
C PRO A 9 3.22 -1.19 -17.60
N LYS A 10 2.15 -0.70 -18.25
CA LYS A 10 0.87 -1.41 -18.30
C LYS A 10 0.98 -2.80 -18.93
N ASP A 11 1.79 -2.95 -19.95
CA ASP A 11 2.06 -4.18 -20.69
C ASP A 11 2.94 -5.17 -19.91
N ARG A 12 3.55 -4.74 -18.80
CA ARG A 12 4.32 -5.57 -17.87
C ARG A 12 3.53 -6.04 -16.66
N LEU A 13 2.28 -5.57 -16.49
CA LEU A 13 1.48 -5.97 -15.34
C LEU A 13 1.14 -7.46 -15.38
N VAL A 14 1.45 -8.17 -14.30
CA VAL A 14 1.04 -9.55 -14.08
C VAL A 14 -0.37 -9.57 -13.49
N VAL A 15 -1.26 -10.41 -14.00
CA VAL A 15 -2.60 -10.59 -13.41
C VAL A 15 -2.46 -11.50 -12.19
N THR A 16 -2.56 -10.92 -10.99
CA THR A 16 -2.33 -11.61 -9.72
C THR A 16 -3.60 -12.08 -9.03
N GLY A 17 -4.76 -11.63 -9.50
CA GLY A 17 -6.05 -12.05 -8.96
C GLY A 17 -7.18 -11.06 -9.26
N PRO A 18 -8.42 -11.41 -8.88
CA PRO A 18 -9.60 -10.60 -9.19
C PRO A 18 -9.66 -9.27 -8.42
N VAL A 19 -8.98 -9.18 -7.28
CA VAL A 19 -8.94 -7.97 -6.45
C VAL A 19 -7.85 -6.99 -6.87
N ASP A 20 -6.83 -7.43 -7.61
CA ASP A 20 -5.79 -6.57 -8.14
C ASP A 20 -6.32 -5.77 -9.34
N LYS A 21 -6.46 -4.48 -9.13
CA LYS A 21 -6.94 -3.51 -10.14
C LYS A 21 -5.82 -2.59 -10.63
N ALA A 22 -4.58 -3.09 -10.68
CA ALA A 22 -3.42 -2.31 -11.11
C ALA A 22 -3.63 -1.62 -12.47
N GLY A 23 -4.31 -2.28 -13.42
CA GLY A 23 -4.66 -1.72 -14.72
C GLY A 23 -5.46 -0.40 -14.66
N TRP A 24 -6.21 -0.17 -13.58
CA TRP A 24 -6.96 1.10 -13.40
C TRP A 24 -6.06 2.32 -13.27
N ASN A 25 -4.80 2.15 -12.86
CA ASN A 25 -3.84 3.24 -12.79
C ASN A 25 -3.57 3.89 -14.15
N TYR A 26 -3.84 3.16 -15.25
CA TYR A 26 -3.64 3.58 -16.63
C TYR A 26 -4.93 4.02 -17.32
N SER A 27 -6.06 3.92 -16.64
CA SER A 27 -7.34 4.43 -17.13
C SER A 27 -7.31 5.97 -17.23
N PRO A 28 -7.78 6.59 -18.33
CA PRO A 28 -7.90 8.04 -18.41
C PRO A 28 -8.82 8.61 -17.31
N LEU A 29 -9.89 7.91 -16.97
CA LEU A 29 -10.89 8.36 -16.00
C LEU A 29 -10.48 8.04 -14.56
N LEU A 30 -10.14 6.79 -14.27
CA LEU A 30 -9.84 6.32 -12.90
C LEU A 30 -8.38 6.53 -12.49
N GLY A 31 -7.45 6.57 -13.46
CA GLY A 31 -6.02 6.62 -13.19
C GLY A 31 -5.57 7.79 -12.32
N PRO A 32 -6.05 9.03 -12.51
CA PRO A 32 -5.69 10.14 -11.63
C PRO A 32 -6.06 9.89 -10.16
N LEU A 33 -7.23 9.29 -9.92
CA LEU A 33 -7.70 8.92 -8.59
C LEU A 33 -6.88 7.76 -8.01
N GLN A 34 -6.64 6.71 -8.80
CA GLN A 34 -5.84 5.57 -8.37
C GLN A 34 -4.40 5.97 -8.00
N ARG A 35 -3.76 6.80 -8.80
CA ARG A 35 -2.40 7.31 -8.55
C ARG A 35 -2.32 8.30 -7.38
N ALA A 36 -3.46 8.84 -6.92
CA ALA A 36 -3.47 9.68 -5.72
C ALA A 36 -2.97 8.92 -4.48
N ARG A 37 -3.18 7.60 -4.39
CA ARG A 37 -2.67 6.75 -3.30
C ARG A 37 -1.14 6.80 -3.22
N PHE A 38 -0.46 6.69 -4.36
CA PHE A 38 1.00 6.75 -4.45
C PHE A 38 1.55 8.14 -4.11
N ARG A 39 0.82 9.20 -4.49
CA ARG A 39 1.16 10.58 -4.09
C ARG A 39 1.05 10.77 -2.58
N LEU A 40 0.06 10.14 -1.94
CA LEU A 40 -0.08 10.18 -0.48
C LEU A 40 1.08 9.47 0.21
N VAL A 41 1.52 8.29 -0.29
CA VAL A 41 2.74 7.64 0.21
C VAL A 41 3.93 8.58 0.07
N HIS A 42 4.17 9.13 -1.13
CA HIS A 42 5.25 10.08 -1.37
C HIS A 42 5.24 11.24 -0.36
N GLU A 43 4.07 11.86 -0.12
CA GLU A 43 3.94 12.96 0.84
C GLU A 43 4.29 12.54 2.28
N LEU A 44 4.02 11.30 2.66
CA LEU A 44 4.36 10.78 3.98
C LEU A 44 5.87 10.53 4.15
N ILE A 45 6.55 10.04 3.11
CA ILE A 45 7.94 9.54 3.18
C ILE A 45 8.97 10.44 2.51
N LYS A 46 8.55 11.56 1.89
CA LYS A 46 9.45 12.46 1.17
C LYS A 46 10.58 12.99 2.05
N GLY A 47 11.74 13.23 1.41
CA GLY A 47 12.93 13.77 2.07
C GLY A 47 13.76 12.74 2.84
N ARG A 48 13.44 11.45 2.73
CA ARG A 48 14.22 10.35 3.31
C ARG A 48 14.57 9.29 2.28
N LYS A 49 15.76 8.72 2.40
CA LYS A 49 16.15 7.42 1.87
C LYS A 49 16.09 6.38 2.98
N TYR A 50 15.85 5.14 2.61
CA TYR A 50 15.70 4.01 3.54
C TYR A 50 16.71 2.92 3.14
N GLY A 51 17.24 2.17 4.09
CA GLY A 51 18.02 0.99 3.80
C GLY A 51 17.12 -0.09 3.19
N THR A 52 16.06 -0.45 3.90
CA THR A 52 15.11 -1.49 3.45
C THR A 52 13.67 -0.99 3.48
N ILE A 53 12.97 -1.11 2.34
CA ILE A 53 11.52 -0.90 2.23
C ILE A 53 10.83 -2.23 1.96
N LEU A 54 9.74 -2.49 2.68
CA LEU A 54 8.80 -3.59 2.43
C LEU A 54 7.47 -3.04 1.93
N GLU A 55 6.99 -3.48 0.76
CA GLU A 55 5.60 -3.30 0.36
C GLU A 55 4.77 -4.52 0.75
N VAL A 56 3.73 -4.32 1.57
CA VAL A 56 2.75 -5.36 1.92
C VAL A 56 1.53 -5.19 1.04
N GLY A 57 1.26 -6.21 0.23
CA GLY A 57 0.23 -6.20 -0.79
C GLY A 57 0.71 -5.56 -2.09
N TYR A 58 1.84 -6.05 -2.63
CA TYR A 58 2.43 -5.49 -3.85
C TYR A 58 1.62 -5.79 -5.12
N GLY A 59 0.70 -6.78 -5.11
CA GLY A 59 -0.10 -7.17 -6.26
C GLY A 59 0.76 -7.44 -7.51
N SER A 60 0.45 -6.77 -8.61
CA SER A 60 1.24 -6.82 -9.86
C SER A 60 2.54 -6.00 -9.81
N GLY A 61 2.94 -5.47 -8.67
CA GLY A 61 4.18 -4.69 -8.50
C GLY A 61 4.13 -3.28 -9.08
N VAL A 62 2.93 -2.74 -9.32
CA VAL A 62 2.75 -1.48 -10.04
C VAL A 62 3.49 -0.28 -9.43
N PHE A 63 3.68 -0.26 -8.11
CA PHE A 63 4.33 0.84 -7.39
C PHE A 63 5.77 0.54 -6.97
N LEU A 64 6.23 -0.70 -7.07
CA LEU A 64 7.59 -1.10 -6.69
C LEU A 64 8.70 -0.31 -7.39
N PRO A 65 8.57 0.10 -8.69
CA PRO A 65 9.58 0.95 -9.32
C PRO A 65 9.80 2.29 -8.60
N ASP A 66 8.74 2.95 -8.14
CA ASP A 66 8.85 4.21 -7.38
C ASP A 66 9.53 3.99 -6.01
N LEU A 67 9.18 2.91 -5.32
CA LEU A 67 9.79 2.57 -4.03
C LEU A 67 11.27 2.22 -4.17
N ALA A 68 11.67 1.53 -5.25
CA ALA A 68 13.06 1.19 -5.54
C ALA A 68 13.97 2.43 -5.61
N THR A 69 13.46 3.57 -6.07
CA THR A 69 14.25 4.82 -6.10
C THR A 69 14.58 5.39 -4.72
N ARG A 70 13.98 4.83 -3.65
CA ARG A 70 14.00 5.37 -2.29
C ARG A 70 14.69 4.48 -1.26
N CYS A 71 15.14 3.30 -1.65
CA CYS A 71 15.82 2.35 -0.76
C CYS A 71 17.01 1.69 -1.43
N ASP A 72 17.81 1.03 -0.59
CA ASP A 72 18.91 0.19 -1.07
C ASP A 72 18.42 -1.24 -1.31
N THR A 73 17.47 -1.73 -0.49
CA THR A 73 16.84 -3.05 -0.61
C THR A 73 15.32 -2.91 -0.65
N LEU A 74 14.70 -3.48 -1.69
CA LEU A 74 13.25 -3.51 -1.85
C LEU A 74 12.72 -4.93 -1.65
N LEU A 75 11.77 -5.05 -0.72
CA LEU A 75 11.06 -6.29 -0.42
C LEU A 75 9.57 -6.14 -0.73
N GLY A 76 8.91 -7.23 -1.11
CA GLY A 76 7.46 -7.27 -1.28
C GLY A 76 6.86 -8.57 -0.72
N VAL A 77 5.70 -8.46 -0.07
CA VAL A 77 4.92 -9.61 0.41
C VAL A 77 3.48 -9.46 -0.08
N ASP A 78 2.95 -10.51 -0.68
CA ASP A 78 1.54 -10.63 -1.06
C ASP A 78 1.08 -12.09 -0.95
N VAL A 79 -0.22 -12.34 -0.87
CA VAL A 79 -0.78 -13.69 -0.73
C VAL A 79 -0.89 -14.46 -2.04
N HIS A 80 -0.78 -13.77 -3.19
CA HIS A 80 -0.89 -14.42 -4.50
C HIS A 80 0.34 -15.29 -4.82
N PRO A 81 0.21 -16.35 -5.67
CA PRO A 81 1.28 -17.32 -5.96
C PRO A 81 2.21 -16.92 -7.13
N HIS A 82 2.32 -15.63 -7.48
CA HIS A 82 3.05 -15.15 -8.68
C HIS A 82 4.28 -14.26 -8.37
N PRO A 83 5.08 -14.50 -7.31
CA PRO A 83 6.22 -13.64 -7.01
C PRO A 83 7.28 -13.67 -8.12
N ASN A 84 7.51 -14.82 -8.74
CA ASN A 84 8.53 -14.97 -9.78
C ASN A 84 8.19 -14.21 -11.06
N GLU A 85 6.93 -14.24 -11.47
CA GLU A 85 6.45 -13.53 -12.67
C GLU A 85 6.53 -12.02 -12.48
N VAL A 86 6.15 -11.53 -11.28
CA VAL A 86 6.26 -10.09 -10.95
C VAL A 86 7.74 -9.69 -10.86
N THR A 87 8.60 -10.51 -10.25
CA THR A 87 10.05 -10.25 -10.21
C THR A 87 10.64 -10.16 -11.62
N ALA A 88 10.26 -11.06 -12.52
CA ALA A 88 10.72 -11.02 -13.91
C ALA A 88 10.24 -9.76 -14.66
N ALA A 89 8.99 -9.35 -14.43
CA ALA A 89 8.44 -8.12 -15.00
C ALA A 89 9.19 -6.86 -14.51
N LEU A 90 9.53 -6.81 -13.22
CA LEU A 90 10.32 -5.73 -12.61
C LEU A 90 11.75 -5.71 -13.16
N ALA A 91 12.40 -6.87 -13.23
CA ALA A 91 13.76 -7.01 -13.74
C ALA A 91 13.88 -6.56 -15.19
N ALA A 92 12.86 -6.78 -16.03
CA ALA A 92 12.80 -6.30 -17.41
C ALA A 92 12.80 -4.75 -17.50
N GLU A 93 12.38 -4.06 -16.44
CA GLU A 93 12.42 -2.59 -16.30
C GLU A 93 13.61 -2.11 -15.44
N GLY A 94 14.59 -3.00 -15.15
CA GLY A 94 15.78 -2.66 -14.39
C GLY A 94 15.54 -2.50 -12.87
N VAL A 95 14.39 -2.97 -12.37
CA VAL A 95 14.04 -2.87 -10.95
C VAL A 95 14.35 -4.21 -10.25
N SER A 96 15.15 -4.15 -9.18
CA SER A 96 15.47 -5.30 -8.32
C SER A 96 14.58 -5.28 -7.08
N ALA A 97 13.91 -6.40 -6.81
CA ALA A 97 13.10 -6.59 -5.61
C ALA A 97 13.08 -8.07 -5.19
N HIS A 98 13.02 -8.34 -3.90
CA HIS A 98 12.81 -9.67 -3.36
C HIS A 98 11.34 -9.84 -2.98
N LEU A 99 10.62 -10.67 -3.70
CA LEU A 99 9.18 -10.86 -3.55
C LEU A 99 8.85 -12.22 -2.94
N TYR A 100 7.89 -12.22 -2.02
CA TYR A 100 7.44 -13.40 -1.30
C TYR A 100 5.93 -13.59 -1.43
N SER A 101 5.50 -14.86 -1.48
CA SER A 101 4.10 -15.25 -1.35
C SER A 101 3.83 -15.62 0.11
N ALA A 102 3.22 -14.72 0.89
CA ALA A 102 2.94 -14.93 2.31
C ALA A 102 1.82 -13.98 2.80
N SER A 103 1.27 -14.28 3.99
CA SER A 103 0.30 -13.40 4.66
C SER A 103 0.99 -12.27 5.43
N ALA A 104 0.33 -11.12 5.51
CA ALA A 104 0.71 -10.03 6.41
C ALA A 104 0.64 -10.44 7.90
N GLU A 105 -0.08 -11.51 8.22
CA GLU A 105 -0.21 -12.10 9.56
C GLU A 105 0.96 -13.02 9.95
N ALA A 106 1.83 -13.37 8.97
CA ALA A 106 3.00 -14.23 9.14
C ALA A 106 4.06 -13.86 8.09
N LEU A 107 4.81 -12.79 8.33
CA LEU A 107 5.81 -12.28 7.40
C LEU A 107 7.08 -13.15 7.40
N PRO A 108 7.59 -13.59 6.22
CA PRO A 108 8.77 -14.44 6.10
C PRO A 108 10.07 -13.61 6.20
N LEU A 109 10.13 -12.70 7.16
CA LEU A 109 11.23 -11.76 7.35
C LEU A 109 11.71 -11.81 8.81
N GLU A 110 12.97 -11.49 9.01
CA GLU A 110 13.56 -11.38 10.34
C GLU A 110 13.02 -10.18 11.12
N SER A 111 13.05 -10.26 12.45
CA SER A 111 12.74 -9.12 13.30
C SER A 111 13.73 -7.99 13.08
N ASP A 112 13.30 -6.73 13.26
CA ASP A 112 14.17 -5.55 13.18
C ASP A 112 14.95 -5.43 11.85
N SER A 113 14.39 -5.90 10.72
CA SER A 113 15.07 -5.95 9.41
C SER A 113 14.66 -4.85 8.44
N VAL A 114 13.53 -4.15 8.69
CA VAL A 114 12.88 -3.21 7.77
C VAL A 114 12.87 -1.79 8.35
N ASP A 115 13.18 -0.77 7.54
CA ASP A 115 13.14 0.63 7.96
C ASP A 115 11.77 1.27 7.70
N LEU A 116 11.12 0.87 6.60
CA LEU A 116 9.80 1.35 6.21
C LEU A 116 8.95 0.22 5.66
N VAL A 117 7.74 0.07 6.20
CA VAL A 117 6.68 -0.70 5.56
C VAL A 117 5.74 0.26 4.82
N VAL A 118 5.35 -0.10 3.60
CA VAL A 118 4.31 0.58 2.82
C VAL A 118 3.17 -0.40 2.60
N SER A 119 1.93 0.00 2.86
CA SER A 119 0.74 -0.78 2.54
C SER A 119 -0.36 0.11 1.97
N ILE A 120 -0.86 -0.25 0.77
CA ILE A 120 -1.77 0.59 -0.01
C ILE A 120 -3.04 -0.18 -0.34
N SER A 121 -4.12 0.06 0.40
CA SER A 121 -5.44 -0.56 0.18
C SER A 121 -5.40 -2.09 0.23
N VAL A 122 -4.72 -2.65 1.23
CA VAL A 122 -4.54 -4.10 1.41
C VAL A 122 -4.93 -4.56 2.81
N LEU A 123 -4.44 -3.91 3.87
CA LEU A 123 -4.64 -4.38 5.24
C LEU A 123 -6.11 -4.38 5.71
N GLU A 124 -6.99 -3.67 4.99
CA GLU A 124 -8.44 -3.78 5.24
C GLU A 124 -9.02 -5.17 4.95
N TYR A 125 -8.35 -5.96 4.10
CA TYR A 125 -8.76 -7.33 3.72
C TYR A 125 -8.22 -8.40 4.68
N VAL A 126 -7.23 -8.08 5.49
CA VAL A 126 -6.62 -9.02 6.44
C VAL A 126 -7.62 -9.41 7.52
N SER A 127 -7.68 -10.71 7.84
CA SER A 127 -8.66 -11.25 8.79
C SER A 127 -8.34 -10.85 10.23
N ASP A 128 -7.11 -11.10 10.68
CA ASP A 128 -6.61 -10.71 12.00
C ASP A 128 -5.68 -9.49 11.91
N LYS A 129 -6.26 -8.31 12.05
CA LYS A 129 -5.52 -7.05 12.00
C LYS A 129 -4.54 -6.89 13.17
N ALA A 130 -4.82 -7.52 14.31
CA ALA A 130 -3.92 -7.50 15.44
C ALA A 130 -2.70 -8.39 15.21
N ALA A 131 -2.87 -9.57 14.58
CA ALA A 131 -1.74 -10.39 14.15
C ALA A 131 -0.88 -9.66 13.13
N ALA A 132 -1.49 -9.06 12.10
CA ALA A 132 -0.77 -8.25 11.12
C ALA A 132 -0.02 -7.08 11.79
N ALA A 133 -0.65 -6.36 12.73
CA ALA A 133 0.00 -5.29 13.47
C ALA A 133 1.24 -5.77 14.23
N ARG A 134 1.16 -6.94 14.89
CA ARG A 134 2.31 -7.56 15.60
C ARG A 134 3.43 -7.94 14.64
N GLU A 135 3.12 -8.51 13.49
CA GLU A 135 4.12 -8.88 12.48
C GLU A 135 4.79 -7.65 11.86
N LEU A 136 4.01 -6.63 11.51
CA LEU A 136 4.55 -5.36 11.02
C LEU A 136 5.45 -4.69 12.05
N HIS A 137 5.06 -4.72 13.33
CA HIS A 137 5.87 -4.21 14.43
C HIS A 137 7.16 -5.05 14.60
N ARG A 138 7.07 -6.38 14.51
CA ARG A 138 8.21 -7.30 14.66
C ARG A 138 9.28 -7.07 13.60
N VAL A 139 8.88 -6.91 12.34
CA VAL A 139 9.86 -6.75 11.23
C VAL A 139 10.43 -5.34 11.16
N LEU A 140 9.73 -4.33 11.65
CA LEU A 140 10.21 -2.95 11.68
C LEU A 140 11.28 -2.76 12.75
N ARG A 141 12.36 -2.08 12.38
CA ARG A 141 13.41 -1.66 13.32
C ARG A 141 12.86 -0.66 14.33
N LYS A 142 13.54 -0.51 15.44
CA LYS A 142 13.26 0.58 16.40
C LYS A 142 13.31 1.94 15.67
N GLY A 143 12.22 2.72 15.79
CA GLY A 143 12.03 3.97 15.04
C GLY A 143 11.70 3.75 13.55
N GLY A 144 11.48 2.50 13.15
CA GLY A 144 10.95 2.16 11.83
C GLY A 144 9.51 2.64 11.65
N ARG A 145 9.06 2.77 10.40
CA ARG A 145 7.79 3.42 10.07
C ARG A 145 6.89 2.55 9.19
N LEU A 146 5.58 2.74 9.38
CA LEU A 146 4.54 2.18 8.53
C LEU A 146 3.79 3.32 7.82
N ALA A 147 3.89 3.39 6.50
CA ALA A 147 3.08 4.26 5.64
C ALA A 147 1.85 3.48 5.16
N LEU A 148 0.71 3.78 5.73
CA LEU A 148 -0.56 3.12 5.47
C LEU A 148 -1.46 4.04 4.64
N VAL A 149 -1.98 3.56 3.51
CA VAL A 149 -3.00 4.26 2.71
C VAL A 149 -4.22 3.37 2.57
N GLN A 150 -5.38 3.89 2.91
CA GLN A 150 -6.65 3.18 2.79
C GLN A 150 -7.73 4.06 2.17
N PRO A 151 -8.71 3.48 1.43
CA PRO A 151 -9.90 4.21 1.03
C PRO A 151 -10.78 4.50 2.25
N LEU A 152 -11.46 5.63 2.25
CA LEU A 152 -12.46 5.96 3.25
C LEU A 152 -13.81 5.29 2.92
N SER A 153 -14.56 4.94 3.98
CA SER A 153 -15.87 4.31 3.85
C SER A 153 -16.96 5.37 3.88
N HIS A 154 -17.31 5.90 2.70
CA HIS A 154 -18.44 6.81 2.55
C HIS A 154 -19.51 6.16 1.67
N TRP A 155 -20.80 6.30 2.05
CA TRP A 155 -21.90 5.71 1.29
C TRP A 155 -21.93 6.18 -0.17
N TRP A 156 -21.66 7.46 -0.45
CA TRP A 156 -21.62 8.02 -1.79
C TRP A 156 -20.46 7.48 -2.64
N LEU A 157 -19.29 7.24 -2.01
CA LEU A 157 -18.14 6.65 -2.69
C LEU A 157 -18.42 5.18 -3.05
N ASN A 158 -18.99 4.42 -2.12
CA ASN A 158 -19.38 3.04 -2.35
C ASN A 158 -20.47 2.92 -3.43
N ALA A 159 -21.46 3.83 -3.43
CA ALA A 159 -22.47 3.91 -4.49
C ALA A 159 -21.85 4.24 -5.85
N GLY A 160 -20.98 5.22 -5.93
CA GLY A 160 -20.28 5.60 -7.15
C GLY A 160 -19.39 4.46 -7.70
N LEU A 161 -18.62 3.79 -6.86
CA LEU A 161 -17.82 2.62 -7.27
C LEU A 161 -18.70 1.49 -7.78
N ARG A 162 -19.81 1.19 -7.10
CA ARG A 162 -20.75 0.14 -7.53
C ARG A 162 -21.32 0.43 -8.92
N VAL A 163 -21.67 1.69 -9.20
CA VAL A 163 -22.19 2.08 -10.53
C VAL A 163 -21.11 1.99 -11.61
N LEU A 164 -19.88 2.41 -11.31
CA LEU A 164 -18.79 2.49 -12.29
C LEU A 164 -18.09 1.14 -12.54
N THR A 165 -18.05 0.26 -11.54
CA THR A 165 -17.21 -0.95 -11.57
C THR A 165 -17.99 -2.22 -11.28
N GLY A 166 -19.23 -2.13 -10.81
CA GLY A 166 -20.02 -3.27 -10.34
C GLY A 166 -19.61 -3.82 -8.96
N GLU A 167 -18.57 -3.26 -8.34
CA GLU A 167 -18.02 -3.77 -7.08
C GLU A 167 -18.77 -3.26 -5.84
N ASN A 168 -19.04 -4.16 -4.90
CA ASN A 168 -19.65 -3.79 -3.62
C ASN A 168 -18.57 -3.48 -2.57
N ALA A 169 -18.02 -2.27 -2.61
CA ALA A 169 -16.97 -1.83 -1.68
C ALA A 169 -17.47 -1.67 -0.22
N ALA A 170 -18.79 -1.68 0.02
CA ALA A 170 -19.37 -1.54 1.36
C ALA A 170 -19.03 -2.73 2.29
N GLN A 171 -18.81 -3.92 1.74
CA GLN A 171 -18.44 -5.12 2.52
C GLN A 171 -17.14 -4.97 3.31
N TYR A 172 -16.24 -4.08 2.87
CA TYR A 172 -14.95 -3.82 3.53
C TYR A 172 -14.97 -2.65 4.52
N GLY A 173 -16.13 -2.00 4.72
CA GLY A 173 -16.25 -0.78 5.53
C GLY A 173 -15.76 -0.96 6.97
N LYS A 174 -16.21 -2.01 7.65
CA LYS A 174 -15.77 -2.32 9.02
C LYS A 174 -14.28 -2.58 9.12
N GLY A 175 -13.69 -3.28 8.15
CA GLY A 175 -12.26 -3.54 8.09
C GLY A 175 -11.43 -2.25 8.01
N ARG A 176 -11.89 -1.27 7.23
CA ARG A 176 -11.24 0.04 7.08
C ARG A 176 -11.33 0.88 8.35
N GLU A 177 -12.47 0.90 9.02
CA GLU A 177 -12.67 1.66 10.26
C GLU A 177 -11.81 1.14 11.41
N GLN A 178 -11.59 -0.17 11.48
CA GLN A 178 -10.82 -0.82 12.54
C GLN A 178 -9.31 -0.82 12.29
N LEU A 179 -8.85 -0.60 11.05
CA LEU A 179 -7.46 -0.79 10.68
C LEU A 179 -6.50 0.15 11.44
N VAL A 180 -6.72 1.45 11.40
CA VAL A 180 -5.85 2.39 12.14
C VAL A 180 -5.94 2.17 13.64
N PRO A 181 -7.13 2.04 14.27
CA PRO A 181 -7.21 1.71 15.69
C PRO A 181 -6.41 0.47 16.10
N SER A 182 -6.45 -0.62 15.31
CA SER A 182 -5.70 -1.84 15.64
C SER A 182 -4.16 -1.67 15.61
N MET A 183 -3.66 -0.64 14.94
CA MET A 183 -2.22 -0.33 14.93
C MET A 183 -1.77 0.49 16.14
N LEU A 184 -2.68 1.23 16.80
CA LEU A 184 -2.32 2.24 17.81
C LEU A 184 -1.83 1.66 19.15
N GLU A 185 -1.99 0.36 19.38
CA GLU A 185 -1.39 -0.31 20.55
C GLU A 185 0.15 -0.38 20.43
N LEU A 186 0.65 -0.58 19.21
CA LEU A 186 2.07 -0.82 18.92
C LEU A 186 2.75 0.38 18.26
N PHE A 187 1.98 1.29 17.67
CA PHE A 187 2.48 2.40 16.87
C PHE A 187 1.95 3.75 17.37
N SER A 188 2.74 4.80 17.11
CA SER A 188 2.35 6.18 17.30
C SER A 188 2.10 6.88 15.97
N ILE A 189 1.08 7.74 15.87
CA ILE A 189 0.83 8.52 14.66
C ILE A 189 1.85 9.66 14.57
N VAL A 190 2.67 9.65 13.51
CA VAL A 190 3.60 10.73 13.18
C VAL A 190 2.94 11.78 12.28
N ARG A 191 2.18 11.31 11.30
CA ARG A 191 1.54 12.18 10.31
C ARG A 191 0.25 11.55 9.78
N ARG A 192 -0.74 12.40 9.49
CA ARG A 192 -1.98 11.99 8.81
C ARG A 192 -2.30 12.98 7.70
N THR A 193 -2.68 12.48 6.54
CA THR A 193 -3.11 13.29 5.40
C THR A 193 -4.26 12.60 4.67
N ARG A 194 -4.93 13.33 3.78
CA ARG A 194 -6.11 12.83 3.03
C ARG A 194 -6.09 13.33 1.59
N PHE A 195 -6.84 12.67 0.75
CA PHE A 195 -7.03 13.10 -0.63
C PHE A 195 -8.52 13.19 -0.96
N PRO A 196 -8.97 14.33 -1.54
CA PRO A 196 -8.24 15.59 -1.70
C PRO A 196 -7.99 16.31 -0.36
N ALA A 197 -6.77 16.89 -0.16
CA ALA A 197 -6.37 17.46 1.13
C ALA A 197 -7.14 18.73 1.52
N TRP A 198 -7.72 19.43 0.55
CA TRP A 198 -8.46 20.69 0.72
C TRP A 198 -9.95 20.49 1.01
N LEU A 199 -10.44 19.24 0.96
CA LEU A 199 -11.86 18.93 1.25
C LEU A 199 -12.05 18.48 2.71
N PRO A 200 -13.25 18.70 3.28
CA PRO A 200 -13.65 18.07 4.53
C PRO A 200 -13.52 16.54 4.46
N LYS A 201 -13.26 15.88 5.61
CA LYS A 201 -13.09 14.41 5.67
C LYS A 201 -14.21 13.64 4.97
N ALA A 202 -15.46 14.10 5.12
CA ALA A 202 -16.63 13.47 4.52
C ALA A 202 -16.61 13.41 2.97
N LEU A 203 -15.78 14.23 2.33
CA LEU A 203 -15.63 14.29 0.86
C LEU A 203 -14.27 13.73 0.39
N CYS A 204 -13.41 13.29 1.30
CA CYS A 204 -12.15 12.67 0.94
C CYS A 204 -12.36 11.21 0.51
N VAL A 205 -11.52 10.75 -0.41
CA VAL A 205 -11.54 9.38 -0.95
C VAL A 205 -10.57 8.47 -0.24
N TYR A 206 -9.37 8.99 0.07
CA TYR A 206 -8.30 8.25 0.73
C TYR A 206 -7.82 8.96 1.99
N GLU A 207 -7.45 8.17 2.97
CA GLU A 207 -6.67 8.60 4.12
C GLU A 207 -5.31 7.89 4.09
N ALA A 208 -4.27 8.64 4.45
CA ALA A 208 -2.93 8.12 4.60
C ALA A 208 -2.37 8.48 5.97
N VAL A 209 -1.74 7.52 6.63
CA VAL A 209 -1.19 7.68 7.98
C VAL A 209 0.24 7.17 7.99
N LEU A 210 1.16 7.97 8.52
CA LEU A 210 2.51 7.54 8.85
C LEU A 210 2.54 7.20 10.34
N LEU A 211 2.86 5.97 10.63
CA LEU A 211 2.98 5.41 11.97
C LEU A 211 4.45 5.12 12.26
N GLU A 212 4.87 5.18 13.52
CA GLU A 212 6.22 4.86 13.97
C GLU A 212 6.14 3.87 15.13
N VAL A 213 7.04 2.90 15.13
CA VAL A 213 7.20 1.89 16.21
C VAL A 213 7.40 2.62 17.54
N ARG A 214 6.64 2.20 18.57
CA ARG A 214 6.77 2.72 19.95
C ARG A 214 8.00 2.18 20.67
#